data_6aa491721c8b7ff22cf00e95f2811c55
#
_entry.id   6aa491721c8b7ff22cf00e95f2811c55
#
_cell.length_a   1.000
_cell.length_b   1.000
_cell.length_c   1.000
_cell.angle_alpha   90.00
_cell.angle_beta   90.00
_cell.angle_gamma   90.00
#
_symmetry.space_group_name_H-M   'P 1'
#
loop_
_entity.id
_entity.type
_entity.pdbx_description
1 polymer ?
#
loop_
_entity_poly.entity_id
_entity_poly.type
_entity_poly.pdbx_seq_one_letter_code
_entity_poly.pdbx_strand_id
1 'polypeptide(L)'
;MVLPWGYPLEEHTVETEDGYILTVYRIPYGRNETKSSKPRRALLLQHGVLCSSACWVLSDPDKGLGFVLADAGYDVWMGNSRGNTYSRKHKTLDPEKSSDKKQFWNFSFHEMGYYDLPAVIDYILDHTGQKQVYYVGHSQGTTQFFAMASSKPEYNDKIKVSSHLAPIAFLDHTRGTVRVLCAFSKVLSWIAEHLGIYEVLSNSFILHLLDASVCRQTAITRPICDNILFLIAGYDSQQLNITLVPAIADHCPAGASTKQLIHFGQLATNGEKFRQFDYGSDNQKIYGFNEPPDYDLSKIKSPVVLHYSDNDWLAGTQDVAKLYDSLPEGNKLKREVPFAYFNHLDFMWAIDVRPLLYDPMIEIMAKY
;
A
#
# COMPACT_ATOMS: atom_id res chain seq x y z
N MET A 1 -19.43 3.88 3.77
CA MET A 1 -18.46 4.83 3.18
C MET A 1 -18.86 5.21 1.75
N VAL A 2 -19.09 4.29 0.82
CA VAL A 2 -19.28 4.60 -0.62
C VAL A 2 -20.74 4.90 -0.96
N LEU A 3 -21.65 3.96 -0.70
CA LEU A 3 -23.08 4.06 -1.05
C LEU A 3 -23.79 5.33 -0.52
N PRO A 4 -23.54 5.78 0.73
CA PRO A 4 -24.18 7.01 1.23
C PRO A 4 -23.85 8.28 0.44
N TRP A 5 -22.73 8.28 -0.28
CA TRP A 5 -22.30 9.38 -1.15
C TRP A 5 -22.86 9.29 -2.57
N GLY A 6 -23.69 8.27 -2.86
CA GLY A 6 -24.34 8.10 -4.17
C GLY A 6 -23.47 7.43 -5.23
N TYR A 7 -22.33 6.86 -4.88
CA TYR A 7 -21.51 6.05 -5.79
C TYR A 7 -21.96 4.60 -5.78
N PRO A 8 -21.94 3.92 -6.94
CA PRO A 8 -22.10 2.48 -6.99
C PRO A 8 -20.90 1.76 -6.36
N LEU A 9 -21.14 0.62 -5.74
CA LEU A 9 -20.10 -0.23 -5.16
C LEU A 9 -20.35 -1.68 -5.53
N GLU A 10 -19.34 -2.32 -6.07
CA GLU A 10 -19.31 -3.76 -6.32
C GLU A 10 -18.24 -4.42 -5.46
N GLU A 11 -18.51 -5.64 -4.99
CA GLU A 11 -17.55 -6.47 -4.27
C GLU A 11 -17.20 -7.68 -5.12
N HIS A 12 -15.90 -7.92 -5.31
CA HIS A 12 -15.36 -9.01 -6.10
C HIS A 12 -14.45 -9.88 -5.26
N THR A 13 -14.45 -11.17 -5.56
CA THR A 13 -13.55 -12.14 -4.92
C THR A 13 -12.55 -12.62 -5.95
N VAL A 14 -11.26 -12.54 -5.60
CA VAL A 14 -10.15 -12.94 -6.46
C VAL A 14 -9.31 -14.00 -5.72
N GLU A 15 -9.09 -15.13 -6.38
CA GLU A 15 -8.25 -16.20 -5.86
C GLU A 15 -6.83 -16.08 -6.41
N THR A 16 -5.83 -16.15 -5.54
CA THR A 16 -4.43 -16.16 -5.94
C THR A 16 -3.95 -17.59 -6.26
N GLU A 17 -2.87 -17.70 -7.04
CA GLU A 17 -2.26 -18.98 -7.42
C GLU A 17 -1.90 -19.85 -6.20
N ASP A 18 -1.47 -19.21 -5.10
CA ASP A 18 -1.10 -19.88 -3.86
C ASP A 18 -2.26 -20.03 -2.85
N GLY A 19 -3.50 -19.72 -3.27
CA GLY A 19 -4.74 -20.09 -2.59
C GLY A 19 -5.34 -19.05 -1.65
N TYR A 20 -4.82 -17.82 -1.57
CA TYR A 20 -5.47 -16.73 -0.84
C TYR A 20 -6.71 -16.24 -1.59
N ILE A 21 -7.72 -15.84 -0.84
CA ILE A 21 -8.97 -15.31 -1.35
C ILE A 21 -9.04 -13.84 -0.97
N LEU A 22 -8.88 -12.98 -1.97
CA LEU A 22 -8.82 -11.53 -1.81
C LEU A 22 -10.17 -10.90 -2.10
N THR A 23 -10.53 -9.87 -1.35
CA THR A 23 -11.69 -9.02 -1.63
C THR A 23 -11.21 -7.76 -2.35
N VAL A 24 -11.80 -7.47 -3.50
CA VAL A 24 -11.54 -6.27 -4.29
C VAL A 24 -12.85 -5.49 -4.44
N TYR A 25 -12.85 -4.22 -4.05
CA TYR A 25 -14.00 -3.35 -4.24
C TYR A 25 -13.87 -2.55 -5.53
N ARG A 26 -15.01 -2.24 -6.16
CA ARG A 26 -15.06 -1.49 -7.43
C ARG A 26 -16.06 -0.36 -7.35
N ILE A 27 -15.64 0.83 -7.80
CA ILE A 27 -16.50 1.96 -8.12
C ILE A 27 -16.47 2.13 -9.64
N PRO A 28 -17.47 1.58 -10.37
CA PRO A 28 -17.42 1.51 -11.84
C PRO A 28 -17.63 2.84 -12.56
N TYR A 29 -18.19 3.85 -11.87
CA TYR A 29 -18.43 5.21 -12.41
C TYR A 29 -18.72 6.22 -11.31
N GLY A 30 -18.63 7.52 -11.61
CA GLY A 30 -18.88 8.62 -10.69
C GLY A 30 -20.37 8.75 -10.28
N ARG A 31 -20.61 9.46 -9.18
CA ARG A 31 -21.97 9.58 -8.56
C ARG A 31 -23.04 10.22 -9.45
N ASN A 32 -22.65 11.11 -10.37
CA ASN A 32 -23.57 11.82 -11.26
C ASN A 32 -23.69 11.18 -12.63
N GLU A 33 -23.20 9.96 -12.77
CA GLU A 33 -23.16 9.28 -14.03
C GLU A 33 -23.99 7.98 -14.01
N THR A 34 -24.46 7.59 -15.16
CA THR A 34 -25.13 6.30 -15.36
C THR A 34 -24.14 5.34 -16.01
N LYS A 35 -24.44 4.05 -15.95
CA LYS A 35 -23.67 3.01 -16.63
C LYS A 35 -23.54 3.37 -18.12
N SER A 36 -22.35 3.84 -18.51
CA SER A 36 -22.08 4.22 -19.90
C SER A 36 -21.90 2.99 -20.77
N SER A 37 -22.29 3.11 -22.05
CA SER A 37 -21.95 2.10 -23.07
C SER A 37 -20.47 2.13 -23.49
N LYS A 38 -19.73 3.21 -23.13
CA LYS A 38 -18.30 3.31 -23.43
C LYS A 38 -17.49 2.73 -22.27
N PRO A 39 -16.51 1.86 -22.55
CA PRO A 39 -15.60 1.34 -21.54
C PRO A 39 -14.84 2.49 -20.87
N ARG A 40 -14.78 2.48 -19.53
CA ARG A 40 -13.95 3.39 -18.74
C ARG A 40 -12.58 2.77 -18.57
N ARG A 41 -11.57 3.60 -18.39
CA ARG A 41 -10.19 3.17 -18.14
C ARG A 41 -10.12 2.46 -16.79
N ALA A 42 -9.82 1.16 -16.76
CA ALA A 42 -9.65 0.41 -15.52
C ALA A 42 -8.42 0.90 -14.76
N LEU A 43 -8.59 1.15 -13.46
CA LEU A 43 -7.54 1.65 -12.58
C LEU A 43 -7.55 0.87 -11.27
N LEU A 44 -6.40 0.31 -10.90
CA LEU A 44 -6.19 -0.38 -9.62
C LEU A 44 -5.54 0.56 -8.60
N LEU A 45 -6.19 0.72 -7.44
CA LEU A 45 -5.65 1.36 -6.24
C LEU A 45 -5.13 0.29 -5.27
N GLN A 46 -3.87 0.40 -4.86
CA GLN A 46 -3.25 -0.53 -3.93
C GLN A 46 -2.72 0.19 -2.68
N HIS A 47 -3.25 -0.17 -1.52
CA HIS A 47 -2.99 0.48 -0.23
C HIS A 47 -1.61 0.17 0.36
N GLY A 48 -1.22 0.96 1.36
CA GLY A 48 -0.01 0.80 2.16
C GLY A 48 -0.10 -0.28 3.24
N VAL A 49 1.00 -0.48 3.96
CA VAL A 49 1.05 -1.37 5.12
C VAL A 49 0.04 -0.93 6.19
N LEU A 50 -0.58 -1.88 6.88
CA LEU A 50 -1.59 -1.65 7.91
C LEU A 50 -2.87 -0.92 7.41
N CYS A 51 -3.00 -0.71 6.11
CA CYS A 51 -4.17 -0.11 5.47
C CYS A 51 -5.04 -1.16 4.77
N SER A 52 -6.08 -0.69 4.12
CA SER A 52 -7.01 -1.47 3.31
C SER A 52 -7.59 -0.59 2.20
N SER A 53 -8.47 -1.16 1.37
CA SER A 53 -9.23 -0.41 0.38
C SER A 53 -10.03 0.76 0.98
N ALA A 54 -10.41 0.69 2.26
CA ALA A 54 -11.12 1.75 2.95
C ALA A 54 -10.34 3.08 2.95
N CYS A 55 -9.00 3.05 3.01
CA CYS A 55 -8.16 4.25 3.04
C CYS A 55 -8.41 5.19 1.86
N TRP A 56 -8.86 4.66 0.73
CA TRP A 56 -9.13 5.43 -0.49
C TRP A 56 -10.46 6.19 -0.48
N VAL A 57 -11.36 5.88 0.48
CA VAL A 57 -12.73 6.39 0.57
C VAL A 57 -13.12 6.84 1.99
N LEU A 58 -12.15 7.07 2.87
CA LEU A 58 -12.39 7.60 4.21
C LEU A 58 -12.71 9.08 4.20
N SER A 59 -12.10 9.84 3.32
CA SER A 59 -12.37 11.28 3.14
C SER A 59 -13.65 11.51 2.33
N ASP A 60 -14.15 12.74 2.39
CA ASP A 60 -15.26 13.19 1.56
C ASP A 60 -14.98 12.97 0.06
N PRO A 61 -16.02 12.91 -0.79
CA PRO A 61 -15.88 12.65 -2.22
C PRO A 61 -14.89 13.56 -2.96
N ASP A 62 -14.72 14.78 -2.51
CA ASP A 62 -13.79 15.72 -3.13
C ASP A 62 -12.33 15.47 -2.77
N LYS A 63 -12.04 14.59 -1.78
CA LYS A 63 -10.71 14.32 -1.23
C LYS A 63 -10.38 12.82 -1.17
N GLY A 64 -11.36 11.93 -1.16
CA GLY A 64 -11.12 10.50 -1.24
C GLY A 64 -10.71 10.10 -2.66
N LEU A 65 -9.50 9.57 -2.83
CA LEU A 65 -8.94 9.29 -4.17
C LEU A 65 -9.81 8.33 -4.99
N GLY A 66 -10.47 7.36 -4.33
CA GLY A 66 -11.39 6.45 -5.00
C GLY A 66 -12.56 7.18 -5.68
N PHE A 67 -13.10 8.20 -5.02
CA PHE A 67 -14.18 9.02 -5.56
C PHE A 67 -13.67 9.98 -6.64
N VAL A 68 -12.56 10.68 -6.36
CA VAL A 68 -11.95 11.64 -7.29
C VAL A 68 -11.65 10.98 -8.63
N LEU A 69 -11.12 9.77 -8.63
CA LEU A 69 -10.81 9.02 -9.85
C LEU A 69 -12.09 8.52 -10.56
N ALA A 70 -13.09 8.07 -9.82
CA ALA A 70 -14.37 7.67 -10.42
C ALA A 70 -15.06 8.85 -11.11
N ASP A 71 -15.07 10.03 -10.48
CA ASP A 71 -15.60 11.27 -11.07
C ASP A 71 -14.73 11.78 -12.24
N ALA A 72 -13.43 11.47 -12.26
CA ALA A 72 -12.53 11.74 -13.38
C ALA A 72 -12.68 10.73 -14.57
N GLY A 73 -13.65 9.81 -14.49
CA GLY A 73 -14.00 8.90 -15.58
C GLY A 73 -13.24 7.58 -15.60
N TYR A 74 -12.60 7.19 -14.48
CA TYR A 74 -12.00 5.86 -14.34
C TYR A 74 -13.01 4.84 -13.80
N ASP A 75 -12.78 3.58 -14.13
CA ASP A 75 -13.36 2.40 -13.52
C ASP A 75 -12.40 1.98 -12.38
N VAL A 76 -12.74 2.34 -11.14
CA VAL A 76 -11.81 2.28 -10.01
C VAL A 76 -11.95 0.96 -9.26
N TRP A 77 -10.87 0.20 -9.20
CA TRP A 77 -10.74 -1.04 -8.45
C TRP A 77 -9.83 -0.82 -7.24
N MET A 78 -10.26 -1.23 -6.06
CA MET A 78 -9.55 -1.02 -4.80
C MET A 78 -9.17 -2.39 -4.22
N GLY A 79 -7.88 -2.75 -4.34
CA GLY A 79 -7.36 -4.02 -3.85
C GLY A 79 -7.26 -4.07 -2.32
N ASN A 80 -7.32 -5.28 -1.78
CA ASN A 80 -6.99 -5.59 -0.41
C ASN A 80 -5.93 -6.69 -0.40
N SER A 81 -4.75 -6.39 0.13
CA SER A 81 -3.67 -7.37 0.27
C SER A 81 -4.06 -8.49 1.22
N ARG A 82 -3.53 -9.68 0.98
CA ARG A 82 -3.70 -10.85 1.86
C ARG A 82 -3.45 -10.52 3.32
N GLY A 83 -4.28 -11.04 4.21
CA GLY A 83 -4.15 -10.89 5.65
C GLY A 83 -4.69 -9.58 6.22
N ASN A 84 -5.10 -8.58 5.40
CA ASN A 84 -5.80 -7.44 5.95
C ASN A 84 -7.26 -7.81 6.32
N THR A 85 -7.95 -6.93 7.03
CA THR A 85 -9.30 -7.17 7.58
C THR A 85 -10.29 -7.71 6.52
N TYR A 86 -10.16 -7.34 5.25
CA TYR A 86 -11.07 -7.75 4.17
C TYR A 86 -10.61 -9.00 3.42
N SER A 87 -9.34 -9.42 3.54
CA SER A 87 -8.73 -10.53 2.80
C SER A 87 -8.07 -11.56 3.72
N ARG A 88 -8.84 -12.06 4.72
CA ARG A 88 -8.41 -13.06 5.72
C ARG A 88 -8.86 -14.48 5.37
N LYS A 89 -8.96 -14.83 4.10
CA LYS A 89 -9.43 -16.15 3.67
C LYS A 89 -8.38 -16.85 2.79
N HIS A 90 -8.35 -18.17 2.91
CA HIS A 90 -7.51 -19.05 2.09
C HIS A 90 -8.28 -20.34 1.80
N LYS A 91 -8.01 -21.01 0.68
CA LYS A 91 -8.70 -22.26 0.27
C LYS A 91 -8.64 -23.36 1.33
N THR A 92 -7.51 -23.51 1.99
CA THR A 92 -7.22 -24.65 2.87
C THR A 92 -6.75 -24.24 4.27
N LEU A 93 -6.29 -22.99 4.47
CA LEU A 93 -5.74 -22.52 5.74
C LEU A 93 -6.76 -21.62 6.45
N ASP A 94 -6.86 -21.79 7.78
CA ASP A 94 -7.68 -20.95 8.64
C ASP A 94 -6.77 -20.10 9.55
N PRO A 95 -6.79 -18.74 9.40
CA PRO A 95 -5.95 -17.86 10.22
C PRO A 95 -6.26 -17.93 11.72
N GLU A 96 -7.42 -18.43 12.13
CA GLU A 96 -7.81 -18.55 13.54
C GLU A 96 -7.39 -19.91 14.15
N LYS A 97 -7.09 -20.89 13.30
CA LYS A 97 -6.70 -22.24 13.76
C LYS A 97 -5.20 -22.31 14.04
N SER A 98 -4.81 -22.69 15.25
CA SER A 98 -3.42 -22.70 15.71
C SER A 98 -2.46 -23.49 14.80
N SER A 99 -2.93 -24.62 14.21
CA SER A 99 -2.12 -25.42 13.27
C SER A 99 -1.79 -24.70 11.97
N ASP A 100 -2.64 -23.78 11.54
CA ASP A 100 -2.57 -23.15 10.21
C ASP A 100 -1.98 -21.73 10.27
N LYS A 101 -2.05 -21.08 11.46
CA LYS A 101 -1.61 -19.69 11.66
C LYS A 101 -0.21 -19.42 11.10
N LYS A 102 0.76 -20.26 11.44
CA LYS A 102 2.13 -20.08 11.00
C LYS A 102 2.25 -20.08 9.48
N GLN A 103 1.54 -20.96 8.80
CA GLN A 103 1.55 -21.08 7.35
C GLN A 103 0.75 -19.96 6.69
N PHE A 104 -0.44 -19.65 7.22
CA PHE A 104 -1.29 -18.55 6.68
C PHE A 104 -0.57 -17.21 6.73
N TRP A 105 0.14 -16.88 7.80
CA TRP A 105 0.82 -15.59 7.98
C TRP A 105 2.26 -15.56 7.45
N ASN A 106 2.69 -16.62 6.75
CA ASN A 106 4.07 -16.69 6.22
C ASN A 106 4.21 -15.95 4.89
N PHE A 107 3.90 -14.67 4.86
CA PHE A 107 4.04 -13.81 3.70
C PHE A 107 4.58 -12.42 4.07
N SER A 108 5.13 -11.75 3.07
CA SER A 108 5.56 -10.35 3.12
C SER A 108 5.04 -9.59 1.90
N PHE A 109 5.54 -8.40 1.63
CA PHE A 109 5.23 -7.69 0.39
C PHE A 109 5.69 -8.45 -0.88
N HIS A 110 6.61 -9.40 -0.74
CA HIS A 110 7.04 -10.25 -1.86
C HIS A 110 5.87 -11.08 -2.41
N GLU A 111 5.23 -11.85 -1.55
CA GLU A 111 4.10 -12.70 -1.94
C GLU A 111 2.93 -11.87 -2.44
N MET A 112 2.71 -10.66 -1.87
CA MET A 112 1.69 -9.73 -2.35
C MET A 112 1.99 -9.21 -3.76
N GLY A 113 3.25 -8.88 -4.06
CA GLY A 113 3.70 -8.50 -5.40
C GLY A 113 3.72 -9.67 -6.38
N TYR A 114 4.10 -10.86 -5.92
CA TYR A 114 4.29 -12.01 -6.79
C TYR A 114 2.98 -12.76 -7.12
N TYR A 115 2.02 -12.78 -6.19
CA TYR A 115 0.74 -13.50 -6.36
C TYR A 115 -0.49 -12.58 -6.33
N ASP A 116 -0.62 -11.65 -5.35
CA ASP A 116 -1.85 -10.86 -5.21
C ASP A 116 -2.06 -9.91 -6.38
N LEU A 117 -1.06 -9.07 -6.69
CA LEU A 117 -1.18 -8.09 -7.77
C LEU A 117 -1.42 -8.76 -9.13
N PRO A 118 -0.68 -9.81 -9.53
CA PRO A 118 -0.97 -10.57 -10.74
C PRO A 118 -2.42 -11.06 -10.82
N ALA A 119 -2.90 -11.72 -9.77
CA ALA A 119 -4.26 -12.24 -9.74
C ALA A 119 -5.32 -11.14 -9.88
N VAL A 120 -5.14 -10.02 -9.17
CA VAL A 120 -6.08 -8.88 -9.24
C VAL A 120 -6.02 -8.21 -10.61
N ILE A 121 -4.84 -7.98 -11.18
CA ILE A 121 -4.68 -7.36 -12.50
C ILE A 121 -5.34 -8.24 -13.57
N ASP A 122 -5.06 -9.54 -13.58
CA ASP A 122 -5.67 -10.46 -14.56
C ASP A 122 -7.18 -10.51 -14.43
N TYR A 123 -7.69 -10.57 -13.20
CA TYR A 123 -9.13 -10.51 -12.95
C TYR A 123 -9.78 -9.23 -13.51
N ILE A 124 -9.16 -8.06 -13.28
CA ILE A 124 -9.66 -6.78 -13.78
C ILE A 124 -9.67 -6.77 -15.32
N LEU A 125 -8.59 -7.22 -15.95
CA LEU A 125 -8.47 -7.26 -17.41
C LEU A 125 -9.51 -8.18 -18.04
N ASP A 126 -9.69 -9.37 -17.48
CA ASP A 126 -10.69 -10.33 -17.95
C ASP A 126 -12.11 -9.79 -17.76
N HIS A 127 -12.40 -9.19 -16.59
CA HIS A 127 -13.72 -8.66 -16.28
C HIS A 127 -14.11 -7.45 -17.14
N THR A 128 -13.14 -6.58 -17.47
CA THR A 128 -13.35 -5.35 -18.22
C THR A 128 -13.11 -5.49 -19.72
N GLY A 129 -12.51 -6.59 -20.18
CA GLY A 129 -12.09 -6.81 -21.56
C GLY A 129 -10.97 -5.88 -22.02
N GLN A 130 -10.25 -5.22 -21.08
CA GLN A 130 -9.16 -4.32 -21.38
C GLN A 130 -7.83 -5.06 -21.41
N LYS A 131 -6.84 -4.49 -22.11
CA LYS A 131 -5.49 -5.07 -22.20
C LYS A 131 -4.53 -4.53 -21.15
N GLN A 132 -4.80 -3.36 -20.60
CA GLN A 132 -3.96 -2.68 -19.63
C GLN A 132 -4.81 -2.01 -18.56
N VAL A 133 -4.24 -1.91 -17.35
CA VAL A 133 -4.79 -1.13 -16.23
C VAL A 133 -3.89 0.06 -15.92
N TYR A 134 -4.47 1.13 -15.42
CA TYR A 134 -3.75 2.17 -14.68
C TYR A 134 -3.50 1.67 -13.26
N TYR A 135 -2.36 2.00 -12.69
CA TYR A 135 -2.01 1.59 -11.34
C TYR A 135 -1.70 2.80 -10.47
N VAL A 136 -2.25 2.83 -9.26
CA VAL A 136 -1.85 3.80 -8.23
C VAL A 136 -1.57 3.03 -6.94
N GLY A 137 -0.34 3.10 -6.45
CA GLY A 137 0.06 2.53 -5.18
C GLY A 137 0.42 3.59 -4.16
N HIS A 138 0.14 3.34 -2.89
CA HIS A 138 0.63 4.13 -1.77
C HIS A 138 1.57 3.29 -0.90
N SER A 139 2.73 3.85 -0.50
CA SER A 139 3.62 3.20 0.46
C SER A 139 3.96 1.76 0.06
N GLN A 140 3.62 0.75 0.87
CA GLN A 140 3.80 -0.67 0.53
C GLN A 140 3.13 -1.07 -0.79
N GLY A 141 2.02 -0.45 -1.20
CA GLY A 141 1.43 -0.70 -2.52
C GLY A 141 2.42 -0.43 -3.65
N THR A 142 3.32 0.55 -3.47
CA THR A 142 4.41 0.82 -4.43
C THR A 142 5.47 -0.28 -4.39
N THR A 143 5.83 -0.77 -3.20
CA THR A 143 6.79 -1.87 -3.00
C THR A 143 6.30 -3.15 -3.68
N GLN A 144 5.02 -3.48 -3.51
CA GLN A 144 4.38 -4.63 -4.17
C GLN A 144 4.48 -4.53 -5.69
N PHE A 145 4.25 -3.35 -6.26
CA PHE A 145 4.39 -3.11 -7.69
C PHE A 145 5.81 -3.34 -8.17
N PHE A 146 6.80 -2.76 -7.50
CA PHE A 146 8.21 -2.94 -7.89
C PHE A 146 8.66 -4.39 -7.76
N ALA A 147 8.20 -5.10 -6.73
CA ALA A 147 8.44 -6.54 -6.58
C ALA A 147 7.78 -7.35 -7.71
N MET A 148 6.54 -7.07 -8.09
CA MET A 148 5.85 -7.70 -9.21
C MET A 148 6.57 -7.42 -10.53
N ALA A 149 6.73 -6.15 -10.88
CA ALA A 149 7.19 -5.73 -12.21
C ALA A 149 8.64 -6.15 -12.50
N SER A 150 9.47 -6.36 -11.46
CA SER A 150 10.82 -6.90 -11.57
C SER A 150 10.87 -8.43 -11.61
N SER A 151 9.99 -9.12 -10.84
CA SER A 151 9.98 -10.58 -10.73
C SER A 151 9.15 -11.28 -11.80
N LYS A 152 8.10 -10.59 -12.30
CA LYS A 152 7.20 -11.04 -13.38
C LYS A 152 7.15 -9.96 -14.47
N PRO A 153 8.23 -9.77 -15.24
CA PRO A 153 8.36 -8.66 -16.19
C PRO A 153 7.28 -8.63 -17.28
N GLU A 154 6.59 -9.74 -17.54
CA GLU A 154 5.44 -9.82 -18.45
C GLU A 154 4.26 -8.95 -18.00
N TYR A 155 4.14 -8.63 -16.70
CA TYR A 155 3.10 -7.74 -16.19
C TYR A 155 3.33 -6.27 -16.54
N ASN A 156 4.55 -5.89 -16.94
CA ASN A 156 4.79 -4.53 -17.45
C ASN A 156 3.92 -4.21 -18.67
N ASP A 157 3.64 -5.19 -19.52
CA ASP A 157 2.80 -5.01 -20.72
C ASP A 157 1.31 -4.82 -20.36
N LYS A 158 0.90 -5.23 -19.16
CA LYS A 158 -0.46 -5.08 -18.64
C LYS A 158 -0.68 -3.74 -17.90
N ILE A 159 0.37 -2.93 -17.73
CA ILE A 159 0.31 -1.63 -17.05
C ILE A 159 0.38 -0.50 -18.07
N LYS A 160 -0.63 0.38 -18.07
CA LYS A 160 -0.67 1.55 -18.93
C LYS A 160 0.29 2.63 -18.44
N VAL A 161 0.20 2.97 -17.17
CA VAL A 161 1.10 3.81 -16.38
C VAL A 161 0.89 3.51 -14.90
N SER A 162 1.93 3.61 -14.10
CA SER A 162 1.86 3.48 -12.65
C SER A 162 2.25 4.77 -11.96
N SER A 163 1.40 5.24 -11.02
CA SER A 163 1.65 6.37 -10.14
C SER A 163 1.92 5.89 -8.73
N HIS A 164 3.05 6.26 -8.17
CA HIS A 164 3.54 5.79 -6.88
C HIS A 164 3.53 6.94 -5.88
N LEU A 165 2.64 6.88 -4.89
CA LEU A 165 2.48 7.85 -3.82
C LEU A 165 3.33 7.43 -2.65
N ALA A 166 4.28 8.27 -2.20
CA ALA A 166 5.25 7.93 -1.17
C ALA A 166 5.98 6.61 -1.50
N PRO A 167 6.74 6.54 -2.62
CA PRO A 167 7.26 5.29 -3.18
C PRO A 167 8.35 4.66 -2.30
N ILE A 168 8.23 3.36 -2.03
CA ILE A 168 9.15 2.59 -1.20
C ILE A 168 9.72 1.40 -1.97
N ALA A 169 11.05 1.43 -2.20
CA ALA A 169 11.87 0.30 -2.57
C ALA A 169 13.13 0.23 -1.68
N PHE A 170 13.71 1.38 -1.35
CA PHE A 170 14.82 1.54 -0.43
C PHE A 170 14.33 2.25 0.83
N LEU A 171 14.93 1.97 2.00
CA LEU A 171 14.54 2.48 3.31
C LEU A 171 15.73 2.90 4.19
N ASP A 172 16.90 3.06 3.61
CA ASP A 172 18.12 3.37 4.37
C ASP A 172 18.08 4.75 5.02
N HIS A 173 17.33 5.68 4.43
CA HIS A 173 17.18 7.07 4.90
C HIS A 173 15.86 7.33 5.63
N THR A 174 15.16 6.26 6.07
CA THR A 174 13.98 6.38 6.94
C THR A 174 14.31 7.13 8.22
N ARG A 175 13.41 7.98 8.68
CA ARG A 175 13.59 8.85 9.84
C ARG A 175 12.67 8.45 11.01
N GLY A 176 12.83 9.11 12.15
CA GLY A 176 11.92 9.01 13.30
C GLY A 176 11.90 7.65 13.98
N THR A 177 10.77 7.35 14.61
CA THR A 177 10.58 6.13 15.43
C THR A 177 10.68 4.85 14.62
N VAL A 178 10.25 4.89 13.36
CA VAL A 178 10.33 3.72 12.47
C VAL A 178 11.78 3.30 12.22
N ARG A 179 12.71 4.25 12.08
CA ARG A 179 14.15 3.95 11.96
C ARG A 179 14.65 3.16 13.17
N VAL A 180 14.23 3.57 14.38
CA VAL A 180 14.62 2.87 15.61
C VAL A 180 14.04 1.46 15.64
N LEU A 181 12.77 1.29 15.31
CA LEU A 181 12.13 -0.04 15.25
C LEU A 181 12.80 -0.96 14.23
N CYS A 182 13.16 -0.43 13.06
CA CYS A 182 13.90 -1.17 12.03
C CYS A 182 15.25 -1.67 12.53
N ALA A 183 15.99 -0.88 13.32
CA ALA A 183 17.26 -1.29 13.89
C ALA A 183 17.14 -2.52 14.82
N PHE A 184 15.98 -2.72 15.43
CA PHE A 184 15.68 -3.87 16.28
C PHE A 184 14.96 -5.03 15.57
N SER A 185 14.78 -4.96 14.24
CA SER A 185 14.00 -5.93 13.47
C SER A 185 14.42 -7.38 13.70
N LYS A 186 15.74 -7.68 13.81
CA LYS A 186 16.26 -9.03 14.11
C LYS A 186 15.84 -9.55 15.48
N VAL A 187 15.88 -8.70 16.51
CA VAL A 187 15.45 -9.06 17.88
C VAL A 187 13.94 -9.24 17.91
N LEU A 188 13.18 -8.36 17.26
CA LEU A 188 11.72 -8.46 17.17
C LEU A 188 11.30 -9.72 16.41
N SER A 189 12.02 -10.10 15.35
CA SER A 189 11.81 -11.35 14.62
C SER A 189 11.99 -12.57 15.53
N TRP A 190 13.08 -12.61 16.28
CA TRP A 190 13.37 -13.69 17.19
C TRP A 190 12.28 -13.82 18.29
N ILE A 191 11.87 -12.71 18.87
CA ILE A 191 10.79 -12.67 19.89
C ILE A 191 9.48 -13.17 19.28
N ALA A 192 9.09 -12.67 18.12
CA ALA A 192 7.85 -13.02 17.45
C ALA A 192 7.78 -14.53 17.12
N GLU A 193 8.87 -15.09 16.61
CA GLU A 193 8.97 -16.54 16.34
C GLU A 193 8.81 -17.38 17.60
N HIS A 194 9.51 -17.01 18.69
CA HIS A 194 9.45 -17.77 19.95
C HIS A 194 8.09 -17.68 20.67
N LEU A 195 7.40 -16.55 20.50
CA LEU A 195 6.07 -16.34 21.08
C LEU A 195 4.93 -16.78 20.14
N GLY A 196 5.23 -17.20 18.90
CA GLY A 196 4.20 -17.55 17.92
C GLY A 196 3.33 -16.37 17.49
N ILE A 197 3.92 -15.16 17.41
CA ILE A 197 3.22 -13.94 16.98
C ILE A 197 3.39 -13.81 15.48
N TYR A 198 2.41 -14.26 14.72
CA TYR A 198 2.45 -14.25 13.25
C TYR A 198 1.68 -13.08 12.64
N GLU A 199 0.73 -12.51 13.39
CA GLU A 199 -0.09 -11.35 13.03
C GLU A 199 0.18 -10.20 13.99
N VAL A 200 0.22 -8.98 13.46
CA VAL A 200 0.37 -7.76 14.25
C VAL A 200 -0.69 -6.74 13.88
N LEU A 201 -1.10 -5.96 14.86
CA LEU A 201 -1.99 -4.81 14.69
C LEU A 201 -3.29 -5.16 13.95
N SER A 202 -3.89 -6.31 14.28
CA SER A 202 -5.28 -6.58 13.86
C SER A 202 -6.24 -5.63 14.57
N ASN A 203 -7.36 -5.30 13.92
CA ASN A 203 -8.39 -4.43 14.50
C ASN A 203 -8.82 -4.86 15.92
N SER A 204 -8.85 -6.16 16.20
CA SER A 204 -9.21 -6.67 17.53
C SER A 204 -8.20 -6.31 18.61
N PHE A 205 -6.90 -6.31 18.33
CA PHE A 205 -5.86 -5.96 19.30
C PHE A 205 -5.84 -4.46 19.62
N ILE A 206 -6.06 -3.61 18.63
CA ILE A 206 -6.06 -2.15 18.81
C ILE A 206 -7.39 -1.63 19.32
N LEU A 207 -8.52 -2.23 18.97
CA LEU A 207 -9.80 -1.93 19.59
C LEU A 207 -9.77 -2.17 21.11
N HIS A 208 -8.93 -3.10 21.60
CA HIS A 208 -8.71 -3.28 23.03
C HIS A 208 -7.69 -2.30 23.63
N LEU A 209 -6.72 -1.82 22.86
CA LEU A 209 -5.71 -0.83 23.32
C LEU A 209 -6.15 0.61 23.12
N LEU A 210 -6.89 0.87 22.05
CA LEU A 210 -7.44 2.18 21.67
C LEU A 210 -8.93 1.98 21.43
N ASP A 211 -9.72 1.74 22.50
CA ASP A 211 -11.16 1.92 22.38
C ASP A 211 -11.40 3.21 21.57
N ALA A 212 -12.27 3.16 20.57
CA ALA A 212 -12.59 4.32 19.72
C ALA A 212 -12.91 5.58 20.54
N SER A 213 -13.19 5.43 21.83
CA SER A 213 -13.29 6.51 22.81
C SER A 213 -11.97 7.26 23.04
N VAL A 214 -10.80 6.65 22.85
CA VAL A 214 -9.48 7.27 23.14
C VAL A 214 -9.07 8.29 22.07
N CYS A 215 -9.44 8.08 20.81
CA CYS A 215 -9.10 8.98 19.70
C CYS A 215 -10.27 9.87 19.25
N ARG A 216 -11.40 9.90 19.97
CA ARG A 216 -12.54 10.78 19.66
C ARG A 216 -12.15 12.26 19.77
N GLN A 217 -12.83 13.12 18.99
CA GLN A 217 -12.59 14.57 18.98
C GLN A 217 -12.69 15.23 20.36
N THR A 218 -13.48 14.66 21.27
CA THR A 218 -13.69 15.15 22.64
C THR A 218 -12.81 14.45 23.68
N ALA A 219 -11.98 13.48 23.30
CA ALA A 219 -11.15 12.73 24.22
C ALA A 219 -9.93 13.54 24.67
N ILE A 220 -9.63 13.54 25.98
CA ILE A 220 -8.42 14.16 26.57
C ILE A 220 -7.15 13.52 25.99
N THR A 221 -7.24 12.29 25.52
CA THR A 221 -6.14 11.49 24.94
C THR A 221 -5.88 11.75 23.46
N ARG A 222 -6.73 12.55 22.80
CA ARG A 222 -6.57 12.89 21.38
C ARG A 222 -5.20 13.42 20.99
N PRO A 223 -4.55 14.33 21.74
CA PRO A 223 -3.21 14.80 21.41
C PRO A 223 -2.16 13.66 21.32
N ILE A 224 -2.40 12.53 22.02
CA ILE A 224 -1.54 11.34 21.94
C ILE A 224 -1.72 10.66 20.59
N CYS A 225 -2.96 10.52 20.09
CA CYS A 225 -3.24 9.92 18.78
C CYS A 225 -2.65 10.76 17.64
N ASP A 226 -2.83 12.06 17.68
CA ASP A 226 -2.26 13.00 16.70
C ASP A 226 -0.73 12.92 16.70
N ASN A 227 -0.10 12.88 17.88
CA ASN A 227 1.35 12.77 18.01
C ASN A 227 1.91 11.42 17.52
N ILE A 228 1.19 10.31 17.71
CA ILE A 228 1.62 8.98 17.21
C ILE A 228 1.68 8.98 15.68
N LEU A 229 0.68 9.55 15.01
CA LEU A 229 0.67 9.64 13.54
C LEU A 229 1.88 10.46 13.05
N PHE A 230 2.16 11.59 13.69
CA PHE A 230 3.34 12.42 13.35
C PHE A 230 4.67 11.74 13.65
N LEU A 231 4.76 10.96 14.73
CA LEU A 231 5.97 10.23 15.08
C LEU A 231 6.31 9.12 14.06
N ILE A 232 5.31 8.61 13.35
CA ILE A 232 5.49 7.58 12.32
C ILE A 232 5.74 8.22 10.96
N ALA A 233 4.92 9.19 10.57
CA ALA A 233 4.80 9.67 9.20
C ALA A 233 5.60 10.94 8.88
N GLY A 234 5.99 11.72 9.91
CA GLY A 234 6.51 13.08 9.80
C GLY A 234 5.53 14.10 10.36
N TYR A 235 6.04 15.20 10.89
CA TYR A 235 5.21 16.23 11.53
C TYR A 235 4.54 17.11 10.47
N ASP A 236 3.22 17.15 10.44
CA ASP A 236 2.42 18.12 9.71
C ASP A 236 1.13 18.48 10.46
N SER A 237 1.11 19.66 11.08
CA SER A 237 -0.09 20.19 11.74
C SER A 237 -1.02 20.99 10.81
N GLN A 238 -0.56 21.30 9.58
CA GLN A 238 -1.30 22.16 8.64
C GLN A 238 -2.20 21.36 7.71
N GLN A 239 -1.78 20.15 7.34
CA GLN A 239 -2.50 19.29 6.41
C GLN A 239 -3.28 18.16 7.10
N LEU A 240 -3.03 17.89 8.39
CA LEU A 240 -3.78 16.87 9.12
C LEU A 240 -5.25 17.28 9.28
N ASN A 241 -6.13 16.54 8.65
CA ASN A 241 -7.57 16.66 8.88
C ASN A 241 -7.95 15.95 10.18
N ILE A 242 -7.93 16.70 11.28
CA ILE A 242 -8.23 16.18 12.62
C ILE A 242 -9.66 15.61 12.76
N THR A 243 -10.61 16.01 11.91
CA THR A 243 -11.96 15.44 11.92
C THR A 243 -11.99 14.03 11.34
N LEU A 244 -10.99 13.68 10.55
CA LEU A 244 -10.86 12.35 9.92
C LEU A 244 -10.15 11.33 10.84
N VAL A 245 -9.41 11.79 11.86
CA VAL A 245 -8.61 10.91 12.75
C VAL A 245 -9.44 9.77 13.36
N PRO A 246 -10.68 9.99 13.88
CA PRO A 246 -11.50 8.88 14.38
C PRO A 246 -11.83 7.86 13.29
N ALA A 247 -12.18 8.29 12.08
CA ALA A 247 -12.48 7.39 10.98
C ALA A 247 -11.22 6.61 10.52
N ILE A 248 -10.05 7.26 10.56
CA ILE A 248 -8.76 6.58 10.30
C ILE A 248 -8.54 5.50 11.36
N ALA A 249 -8.72 5.82 12.65
CA ALA A 249 -8.51 4.88 13.75
C ALA A 249 -9.47 3.67 13.70
N ASP A 250 -10.69 3.85 13.21
CA ASP A 250 -11.67 2.77 13.03
C ASP A 250 -11.31 1.78 11.91
N HIS A 251 -10.47 2.20 10.94
CA HIS A 251 -10.14 1.42 9.74
C HIS A 251 -8.65 1.10 9.58
N CYS A 252 -7.80 1.81 10.27
CA CYS A 252 -6.35 1.62 10.29
C CYS A 252 -5.84 1.59 11.74
N PRO A 253 -5.08 0.57 12.11
CA PRO A 253 -4.51 -0.46 11.26
C PRO A 253 -5.50 -1.59 10.91
N ALA A 254 -5.35 -2.14 9.69
CA ALA A 254 -6.18 -3.22 9.17
C ALA A 254 -5.52 -4.62 9.28
N GLY A 255 -4.46 -4.75 10.07
CA GLY A 255 -3.69 -5.97 10.23
C GLY A 255 -2.53 -6.14 9.24
N ALA A 256 -1.50 -6.86 9.68
CA ALA A 256 -0.36 -7.24 8.85
C ALA A 256 0.30 -8.53 9.37
N SER A 257 1.03 -9.24 8.50
CA SER A 257 1.88 -10.33 8.99
C SER A 257 3.12 -9.77 9.69
N THR A 258 3.59 -10.47 10.70
CA THR A 258 4.86 -10.14 11.37
C THR A 258 6.02 -10.17 10.38
N LYS A 259 6.07 -11.16 9.48
CA LYS A 259 7.09 -11.31 8.44
C LYS A 259 7.15 -10.09 7.52
N GLN A 260 6.02 -9.48 7.20
CA GLN A 260 5.93 -8.26 6.39
C GLN A 260 6.68 -7.09 7.05
N LEU A 261 6.44 -6.83 8.34
CA LEU A 261 7.13 -5.77 9.07
C LEU A 261 8.63 -6.05 9.24
N ILE A 262 8.99 -7.32 9.50
CA ILE A 262 10.39 -7.74 9.56
C ILE A 262 11.09 -7.50 8.23
N HIS A 263 10.44 -7.79 7.09
CA HIS A 263 11.01 -7.58 5.76
C HIS A 263 11.31 -6.09 5.50
N PHE A 264 10.41 -5.18 5.89
CA PHE A 264 10.70 -3.73 5.85
C PHE A 264 11.87 -3.36 6.77
N GLY A 265 11.95 -3.95 7.97
CA GLY A 265 13.09 -3.79 8.85
C GLY A 265 14.42 -4.26 8.22
N GLN A 266 14.39 -5.35 7.48
CA GLN A 266 15.54 -5.82 6.72
C GLN A 266 15.94 -4.84 5.61
N LEU A 267 14.98 -4.30 4.85
CA LEU A 267 15.26 -3.27 3.82
C LEU A 267 15.92 -2.03 4.42
N ALA A 268 15.50 -1.60 5.60
CA ALA A 268 16.06 -0.42 6.28
C ALA A 268 17.47 -0.63 6.87
N THR A 269 17.98 -1.87 6.88
CA THR A 269 19.25 -2.23 7.55
C THR A 269 20.20 -3.05 6.68
N ASN A 270 19.87 -3.28 5.40
CA ASN A 270 20.63 -4.17 4.51
C ASN A 270 21.63 -3.45 3.58
N GLY A 271 21.88 -2.16 3.78
CA GLY A 271 22.86 -1.39 3.01
C GLY A 271 22.38 -1.03 1.60
N GLU A 272 21.23 -0.38 1.54
CA GLU A 272 20.70 0.21 0.30
C GLU A 272 20.35 -0.83 -0.80
N LYS A 273 19.81 -1.97 -0.43
CA LYS A 273 19.39 -3.02 -1.36
C LYS A 273 17.89 -3.21 -1.33
N PHE A 274 17.28 -3.37 -2.49
CA PHE A 274 15.90 -3.81 -2.63
C PHE A 274 15.89 -5.28 -2.98
N ARG A 275 15.57 -6.16 -2.02
CA ARG A 275 15.74 -7.60 -2.14
C ARG A 275 14.64 -8.40 -1.46
N GLN A 276 14.59 -9.68 -1.75
CA GLN A 276 13.68 -10.64 -1.14
C GLN A 276 14.01 -10.83 0.35
N PHE A 277 13.13 -11.52 1.06
CA PHE A 277 13.25 -11.74 2.50
C PHE A 277 14.53 -12.50 2.85
N ASP A 278 15.27 -12.00 3.81
CA ASP A 278 16.48 -12.65 4.32
C ASP A 278 16.12 -13.71 5.39
N TYR A 279 16.26 -14.97 5.05
CA TYR A 279 16.07 -16.13 5.94
C TYR A 279 17.35 -16.51 6.70
N GLY A 280 18.42 -15.70 6.62
CA GLY A 280 19.69 -15.98 7.28
C GLY A 280 20.34 -17.28 6.77
N SER A 281 20.61 -18.24 7.66
CA SER A 281 21.24 -19.53 7.30
C SER A 281 20.41 -20.37 6.32
N ASP A 282 19.09 -20.14 6.25
CA ASP A 282 18.20 -20.89 5.36
C ASP A 282 18.17 -20.34 3.92
N ASN A 283 18.82 -19.20 3.64
CA ASN A 283 18.89 -18.63 2.29
C ASN A 283 19.42 -19.62 1.26
N GLN A 284 20.47 -20.37 1.59
CA GLN A 284 21.06 -21.39 0.70
C GLN A 284 20.04 -22.47 0.33
N LYS A 285 19.18 -22.86 1.26
CA LYS A 285 18.14 -23.89 1.02
C LYS A 285 16.99 -23.32 0.18
N ILE A 286 16.60 -22.07 0.42
CA ILE A 286 15.42 -21.42 -0.18
C ILE A 286 15.74 -20.85 -1.55
N TYR A 287 16.86 -20.16 -1.68
CA TYR A 287 17.25 -19.42 -2.89
C TYR A 287 18.37 -20.09 -3.70
N GLY A 288 19.10 -21.05 -3.12
CA GLY A 288 20.32 -21.59 -3.72
C GLY A 288 21.56 -20.71 -3.53
N PHE A 289 21.45 -19.62 -2.78
CA PHE A 289 22.49 -18.62 -2.51
C PHE A 289 22.51 -18.27 -1.02
N ASN A 290 23.66 -17.78 -0.53
CA ASN A 290 23.79 -17.36 0.88
C ASN A 290 23.10 -16.02 1.20
N GLU A 291 22.85 -15.21 0.18
CA GLU A 291 22.12 -13.94 0.31
C GLU A 291 20.80 -14.01 -0.48
N PRO A 292 19.75 -13.28 -0.03
CA PRO A 292 18.50 -13.20 -0.78
C PRO A 292 18.72 -12.48 -2.13
N PRO A 293 17.95 -12.85 -3.19
CA PRO A 293 18.03 -12.18 -4.47
C PRO A 293 17.58 -10.72 -4.40
N ASP A 294 18.26 -9.85 -5.15
CA ASP A 294 17.82 -8.48 -5.36
C ASP A 294 16.68 -8.44 -6.40
N TYR A 295 15.76 -7.48 -6.25
CA TYR A 295 14.78 -7.15 -7.28
C TYR A 295 15.46 -6.30 -8.36
N ASP A 296 15.48 -6.81 -9.57
CA ASP A 296 16.09 -6.12 -10.73
C ASP A 296 15.14 -5.06 -11.29
N LEU A 297 15.25 -3.84 -10.79
CA LEU A 297 14.42 -2.70 -11.19
C LEU A 297 14.62 -2.30 -12.67
N SER A 298 15.73 -2.71 -13.31
CA SER A 298 15.97 -2.46 -14.74
C SER A 298 15.00 -3.20 -15.66
N LYS A 299 14.30 -4.21 -15.14
CA LYS A 299 13.26 -4.97 -15.87
C LYS A 299 11.92 -4.24 -15.95
N ILE A 300 11.74 -3.13 -15.24
CA ILE A 300 10.49 -2.38 -15.22
C ILE A 300 10.42 -1.50 -16.45
N LYS A 301 9.59 -1.90 -17.43
CA LYS A 301 9.44 -1.22 -18.72
C LYS A 301 8.21 -0.34 -18.82
N SER A 302 7.19 -0.59 -17.97
CA SER A 302 5.98 0.24 -17.92
C SER A 302 6.32 1.66 -17.43
N PRO A 303 5.57 2.68 -17.87
CA PRO A 303 5.79 4.05 -17.39
C PRO A 303 5.56 4.16 -15.87
N VAL A 304 6.51 4.80 -15.17
CA VAL A 304 6.52 4.98 -13.72
C VAL A 304 6.56 6.46 -13.37
N VAL A 305 5.63 6.89 -12.50
CA VAL A 305 5.60 8.25 -11.94
C VAL A 305 5.75 8.17 -10.43
N LEU A 306 6.80 8.76 -9.89
CA LEU A 306 7.07 8.79 -8.44
C LEU A 306 6.62 10.15 -7.88
N HIS A 307 5.65 10.14 -6.97
CA HIS A 307 5.21 11.31 -6.22
C HIS A 307 5.77 11.24 -4.79
N TYR A 308 6.59 12.21 -4.41
CA TYR A 308 7.32 12.21 -3.14
C TYR A 308 7.29 13.60 -2.47
N SER A 309 7.71 13.66 -1.23
CA SER A 309 7.86 14.91 -0.46
C SER A 309 9.07 14.84 0.47
N ASP A 310 9.63 16.00 0.82
CA ASP A 310 10.83 16.06 1.67
C ASP A 310 10.54 15.72 3.13
N ASN A 311 9.31 15.96 3.60
CA ASN A 311 8.92 15.66 4.98
C ASN A 311 8.35 14.25 5.17
N ASP A 312 8.44 13.40 4.16
CA ASP A 312 8.10 11.98 4.32
C ASP A 312 9.24 11.26 5.08
N TRP A 313 8.93 10.77 6.28
CA TRP A 313 9.92 10.10 7.13
C TRP A 313 10.13 8.63 6.77
N LEU A 314 9.26 8.05 5.96
CA LEU A 314 9.36 6.66 5.51
C LEU A 314 9.96 6.58 4.10
N ALA A 315 9.42 7.31 3.14
CA ALA A 315 9.91 7.38 1.76
C ALA A 315 10.87 8.57 1.61
N GLY A 316 12.05 8.49 2.20
CA GLY A 316 13.05 9.56 2.20
C GLY A 316 13.48 9.96 0.78
N THR A 317 13.73 11.26 0.56
CA THR A 317 14.08 11.81 -0.77
C THR A 317 15.31 11.14 -1.39
N GLN A 318 16.30 10.73 -0.59
CA GLN A 318 17.49 10.02 -1.07
C GLN A 318 17.14 8.62 -1.57
N ASP A 319 16.27 7.90 -0.84
CA ASP A 319 15.80 6.57 -1.23
C ASP A 319 14.95 6.64 -2.50
N VAL A 320 14.11 7.68 -2.63
CA VAL A 320 13.33 7.95 -3.86
C VAL A 320 14.22 8.31 -5.04
N ALA A 321 15.27 9.12 -4.83
CA ALA A 321 16.25 9.43 -5.87
C ALA A 321 16.95 8.17 -6.37
N LYS A 322 17.39 7.30 -5.45
CA LYS A 322 18.01 6.02 -5.79
C LYS A 322 17.05 5.10 -6.56
N LEU A 323 15.79 5.02 -6.14
CA LEU A 323 14.77 4.28 -6.88
C LEU A 323 14.62 4.83 -8.30
N TYR A 324 14.49 6.14 -8.43
CA TYR A 324 14.40 6.80 -9.74
C TYR A 324 15.59 6.46 -10.64
N ASP A 325 16.80 6.56 -10.12
CA ASP A 325 18.03 6.28 -10.87
C ASP A 325 18.17 4.79 -11.25
N SER A 326 17.57 3.88 -10.46
CA SER A 326 17.56 2.43 -10.71
C SER A 326 16.54 2.00 -11.79
N LEU A 327 15.59 2.85 -12.15
CA LEU A 327 14.60 2.57 -13.18
C LEU A 327 15.15 2.88 -14.58
N PRO A 328 14.70 2.18 -15.65
CA PRO A 328 15.11 2.43 -17.03
C PRO A 328 14.84 3.88 -17.47
N GLU A 329 15.71 4.41 -18.32
CA GLU A 329 15.52 5.73 -18.92
C GLU A 329 14.33 5.76 -19.90
N GLY A 330 13.72 6.95 -20.05
CA GLY A 330 12.69 7.23 -21.04
C GLY A 330 11.24 7.03 -20.58
N ASN A 331 11.00 6.20 -19.55
CA ASN A 331 9.64 5.90 -19.06
C ASN A 331 9.48 6.20 -17.57
N LYS A 332 10.25 7.11 -17.02
CA LYS A 332 10.21 7.48 -15.60
C LYS A 332 10.03 8.98 -15.40
N LEU A 333 9.24 9.36 -14.42
CA LEU A 333 9.04 10.73 -13.98
C LEU A 333 9.06 10.77 -12.44
N LYS A 334 9.65 11.78 -11.84
CA LYS A 334 9.49 12.08 -10.42
C LYS A 334 8.92 13.47 -10.24
N ARG A 335 8.01 13.62 -9.27
CA ARG A 335 7.33 14.86 -8.94
C ARG A 335 7.30 15.05 -7.44
N GLU A 336 7.91 16.10 -6.98
CA GLU A 336 7.79 16.53 -5.59
C GLU A 336 6.45 17.23 -5.36
N VAL A 337 5.79 16.93 -4.24
CA VAL A 337 4.58 17.64 -3.80
C VAL A 337 5.00 19.02 -3.32
N PRO A 338 4.42 20.12 -3.85
CA PRO A 338 4.87 21.48 -3.57
C PRO A 338 4.38 22.00 -2.20
N PHE A 339 4.63 21.25 -1.13
CA PHE A 339 4.32 21.62 0.24
C PHE A 339 5.36 21.01 1.19
N ALA A 340 6.16 21.86 1.84
CA ALA A 340 7.36 21.47 2.58
C ALA A 340 7.11 20.53 3.77
N TYR A 341 5.92 20.54 4.37
CA TYR A 341 5.56 19.69 5.51
C TYR A 341 4.74 18.46 5.14
N PHE A 342 4.50 18.22 3.83
CA PHE A 342 3.69 17.10 3.36
C PHE A 342 4.31 15.76 3.79
N ASN A 343 3.64 15.04 4.66
CA ASN A 343 4.16 13.82 5.26
C ASN A 343 3.65 12.55 4.54
N HIS A 344 4.04 11.37 5.03
CA HIS A 344 3.69 10.06 4.46
C HIS A 344 2.17 9.78 4.39
N LEU A 345 1.39 10.28 5.35
CA LEU A 345 -0.07 10.08 5.40
C LEU A 345 -0.84 11.12 4.60
N ASP A 346 -0.23 12.27 4.34
CA ASP A 346 -0.84 13.36 3.59
C ASP A 346 -1.14 12.98 2.14
N PHE A 347 -0.38 12.00 1.58
CA PHE A 347 -0.68 11.40 0.27
C PHE A 347 -2.07 10.80 0.18
N MET A 348 -2.69 10.48 1.34
CA MET A 348 -4.02 9.89 1.42
C MET A 348 -5.07 10.85 2.01
N TRP A 349 -4.68 11.69 2.99
CA TRP A 349 -5.63 12.34 3.87
C TRP A 349 -5.37 13.81 4.13
N ALA A 350 -4.45 14.46 3.42
CA ALA A 350 -4.21 15.89 3.56
C ALA A 350 -5.45 16.72 3.24
N ILE A 351 -5.59 17.87 3.90
CA ILE A 351 -6.69 18.82 3.65
C ILE A 351 -6.70 19.26 2.19
N ASP A 352 -5.54 19.58 1.63
CA ASP A 352 -5.35 20.07 0.26
C ASP A 352 -4.76 19.02 -0.69
N VAL A 353 -4.96 17.72 -0.39
CA VAL A 353 -4.38 16.62 -1.18
C VAL A 353 -4.77 16.68 -2.66
N ARG A 354 -5.98 17.13 -2.97
CA ARG A 354 -6.48 17.17 -4.34
C ARG A 354 -5.68 18.14 -5.22
N PRO A 355 -5.61 19.46 -4.94
CA PRO A 355 -4.82 20.40 -5.77
C PRO A 355 -3.31 20.13 -5.68
N LEU A 356 -2.80 19.67 -4.54
CA LEU A 356 -1.37 19.42 -4.37
C LEU A 356 -0.89 18.17 -5.09
N LEU A 357 -1.70 17.11 -5.15
CA LEU A 357 -1.28 15.80 -5.60
C LEU A 357 -2.22 15.18 -6.64
N TYR A 358 -3.55 15.05 -6.36
CA TYR A 358 -4.42 14.20 -7.17
C TYR A 358 -4.71 14.79 -8.56
N ASP A 359 -5.06 16.07 -8.66
CA ASP A 359 -5.34 16.72 -9.94
C ASP A 359 -4.09 16.69 -10.84
N PRO A 360 -2.87 17.07 -10.40
CA PRO A 360 -1.64 16.89 -11.19
C PRO A 360 -1.32 15.44 -11.57
N MET A 361 -1.59 14.48 -10.68
CA MET A 361 -1.39 13.05 -10.99
C MET A 361 -2.32 12.60 -12.10
N ILE A 362 -3.60 12.98 -12.04
CA ILE A 362 -4.60 12.66 -13.08
C ILE A 362 -4.22 13.30 -14.42
N GLU A 363 -3.76 14.56 -14.42
CA GLU A 363 -3.26 15.21 -15.63
C GLU A 363 -2.06 14.48 -16.25
N ILE A 364 -1.15 13.96 -15.41
CA ILE A 364 -0.01 13.17 -15.90
C ILE A 364 -0.50 11.85 -16.49
N MET A 365 -1.36 11.10 -15.75
CA MET A 365 -1.90 9.83 -16.22
C MET A 365 -2.72 9.96 -17.51
N ALA A 366 -3.38 11.09 -17.72
CA ALA A 366 -4.18 11.35 -18.94
C ALA A 366 -3.34 11.45 -20.22
N LYS A 367 -2.02 11.63 -20.11
CA LYS A 367 -1.08 11.70 -21.26
C LYS A 367 -0.72 10.33 -21.83
N TYR A 368 -1.06 9.27 -21.09
CA TYR A 368 -0.87 7.88 -21.48
C TYR A 368 -2.18 7.26 -21.98
#